data_8ef26f7b63fd25fca7b89f700115ecd6
#
_entry.id   8ef26f7b63fd25fca7b89f700115ecd6
#
_cell.length_a   1.000
_cell.length_b   1.000
_cell.length_c   1.000
_cell.angle_alpha   90.00
_cell.angle_beta   90.00
_cell.angle_gamma   90.00
#
_symmetry.space_group_name_H-M   'P 1'
#
loop_
_entity.id
_entity.type
_entity.pdbx_description
1 polymer ?
#
loop_
_entity_poly.entity_id
_entity_poly.type
_entity_poly.pdbx_seq_one_letter_code
_entity_poly.pdbx_strand_id
1 'polypeptide(L)'
;MADRSPVLRIITSAARESLKPLGLAQRGRSRLWIDDHGWWLGVVEFTPPRIAGSGLHVGAMWLWHDVDHLAFHVDAVRVGSELFRTEDQFTPLALELSRQAAANVTALREKFPALPDVARYLTSRPVRRGFFWDGFDSGIAAALAGDPDLARDHFERVLREDALAP
;
A
#
# COMPACT_ATOMS: atom_id res chain seq x y z
N MET A 1 -22.85 16.01 -17.98
CA MET A 1 -21.52 15.35 -17.80
C MET A 1 -20.72 16.23 -16.86
N ALA A 2 -20.44 15.78 -15.61
CA ALA A 2 -19.63 16.56 -14.70
C ALA A 2 -18.22 16.69 -15.26
N ASP A 3 -17.79 17.92 -15.46
CA ASP A 3 -16.47 18.26 -15.96
C ASP A 3 -15.42 17.70 -14.96
N ARG A 4 -14.57 16.77 -15.43
CA ARG A 4 -13.54 16.21 -14.58
C ARG A 4 -12.53 17.32 -14.25
N SER A 5 -12.30 17.54 -12.97
CA SER A 5 -11.20 18.44 -12.54
C SER A 5 -9.96 18.18 -13.40
N PRO A 6 -9.33 19.23 -13.95
CA PRO A 6 -8.11 19.11 -14.76
C PRO A 6 -7.04 18.24 -14.08
N VAL A 7 -6.89 18.38 -12.77
CA VAL A 7 -5.98 17.58 -11.94
C VAL A 7 -6.27 16.09 -12.07
N LEU A 8 -7.55 15.68 -11.95
CA LEU A 8 -7.91 14.26 -12.04
C LEU A 8 -7.65 13.70 -13.45
N ARG A 9 -7.86 14.49 -14.48
CA ARG A 9 -7.59 14.10 -15.87
C ARG A 9 -6.09 13.89 -16.08
N ILE A 10 -5.26 14.83 -15.65
CA ILE A 10 -3.81 14.77 -15.82
C ILE A 10 -3.21 13.60 -15.03
N ILE A 11 -3.55 13.46 -13.74
CA ILE A 11 -3.09 12.35 -12.90
C ILE A 11 -3.53 11.00 -13.47
N THR A 12 -4.79 10.89 -13.91
CA THR A 12 -5.28 9.62 -14.49
C THR A 12 -4.53 9.27 -15.78
N SER A 13 -4.21 10.26 -16.63
CA SER A 13 -3.45 10.05 -17.85
C SER A 13 -2.03 9.57 -17.54
N ALA A 14 -1.32 10.27 -16.65
CA ALA A 14 0.04 9.92 -16.23
C ALA A 14 0.10 8.53 -15.56
N ALA A 15 -0.86 8.25 -14.67
CA ALA A 15 -0.96 6.95 -14.01
C ALA A 15 -1.21 5.80 -15.00
N ARG A 16 -2.05 6.01 -16.01
CA ARG A 16 -2.28 5.01 -17.06
C ARG A 16 -1.01 4.69 -17.84
N GLU A 17 -0.23 5.70 -18.17
CA GLU A 17 1.02 5.53 -18.90
C GLU A 17 2.05 4.69 -18.12
N SER A 18 2.15 4.90 -16.81
CA SER A 18 3.17 4.26 -15.96
C SER A 18 2.71 2.93 -15.33
N LEU A 19 1.43 2.81 -14.94
CA LEU A 19 0.94 1.70 -14.13
C LEU A 19 0.24 0.61 -14.94
N LYS A 20 -0.43 0.95 -16.07
CA LYS A 20 -1.05 -0.06 -16.92
C LYS A 20 -0.06 -1.06 -17.52
N PRO A 21 1.13 -0.66 -18.01
CA PRO A 21 2.12 -1.61 -18.50
C PRO A 21 2.59 -2.61 -17.45
N LEU A 22 2.51 -2.24 -16.16
CA LEU A 22 2.80 -3.12 -15.03
C LEU A 22 1.61 -4.02 -14.65
N GLY A 23 0.46 -3.88 -15.30
CA GLY A 23 -0.74 -4.69 -15.06
C GLY A 23 -1.66 -4.16 -13.95
N LEU A 24 -1.40 -2.98 -13.38
CA LEU A 24 -2.30 -2.43 -12.35
C LEU A 24 -3.65 -2.03 -12.93
N ALA A 25 -4.70 -2.26 -12.13
CA ALA A 25 -6.06 -1.87 -12.44
C ALA A 25 -6.49 -0.62 -11.67
N GLN A 26 -7.08 0.36 -12.37
CA GLN A 26 -7.68 1.51 -11.72
C GLN A 26 -9.01 1.11 -11.06
N ARG A 27 -9.20 1.42 -9.76
CA ARG A 27 -10.47 1.16 -9.06
C ARG A 27 -11.54 2.15 -9.51
N GLY A 28 -12.34 1.73 -10.48
CA GLY A 28 -13.39 2.56 -11.08
C GLY A 28 -12.85 3.85 -11.68
N ARG A 29 -13.36 5.01 -11.21
CA ARG A 29 -12.92 6.35 -11.61
C ARG A 29 -12.13 7.07 -10.52
N SER A 30 -11.67 6.33 -9.51
CA SER A 30 -10.95 6.88 -8.38
C SER A 30 -9.48 7.19 -8.70
N ARG A 31 -8.77 7.71 -7.71
CA ARG A 31 -7.33 7.95 -7.74
C ARG A 31 -6.52 6.72 -7.26
N LEU A 32 -7.21 5.58 -7.08
CA LEU A 32 -6.64 4.33 -6.59
C LEU A 32 -6.33 3.39 -7.73
N TRP A 33 -5.15 2.76 -7.64
CA TRP A 33 -4.70 1.70 -8.53
C TRP A 33 -4.29 0.50 -7.70
N ILE A 34 -4.64 -0.67 -8.16
CA ILE A 34 -4.47 -1.94 -7.45
C ILE A 34 -3.59 -2.87 -8.27
N ASP A 35 -2.62 -3.44 -7.60
CA ASP A 35 -1.75 -4.53 -8.05
C ASP A 35 -2.14 -5.78 -7.25
N ASP A 36 -2.88 -6.71 -7.85
CA ASP A 36 -3.46 -7.86 -7.15
C ASP A 36 -2.54 -9.08 -7.26
N HIS A 37 -2.08 -9.58 -6.11
CA HIS A 37 -1.25 -10.76 -5.97
C HIS A 37 -1.98 -11.93 -5.27
N GLY A 38 -3.31 -11.86 -5.15
CA GLY A 38 -4.17 -12.90 -4.58
C GLY A 38 -4.20 -12.94 -3.06
N TRP A 39 -3.08 -12.74 -2.36
CA TRP A 39 -2.98 -12.73 -0.89
C TRP A 39 -2.50 -11.39 -0.33
N TRP A 40 -2.06 -10.49 -1.18
CA TRP A 40 -1.79 -9.09 -0.87
C TRP A 40 -2.09 -8.19 -2.07
N LEU A 41 -2.30 -6.93 -1.79
CA LEU A 41 -2.47 -5.89 -2.81
C LEU A 41 -1.34 -4.87 -2.72
N GLY A 42 -0.75 -4.55 -3.86
CA GLY A 42 -0.04 -3.28 -4.02
C GLY A 42 -1.09 -2.17 -4.20
N VAL A 43 -1.08 -1.19 -3.33
CA VAL A 43 -2.03 -0.07 -3.36
C VAL A 43 -1.29 1.20 -3.72
N VAL A 44 -1.76 1.87 -4.77
CA VAL A 44 -1.27 3.19 -5.19
C VAL A 44 -2.42 4.17 -5.08
N GLU A 45 -2.25 5.19 -4.27
CA GLU A 45 -3.20 6.29 -4.12
C GLU A 45 -2.55 7.63 -4.49
N PHE A 46 -3.12 8.31 -5.48
CA PHE A 46 -2.80 9.70 -5.75
C PHE A 46 -3.63 10.58 -4.81
N THR A 47 -3.08 10.89 -3.63
CA THR A 47 -3.81 11.51 -2.53
C THR A 47 -4.28 12.93 -2.88
N PRO A 48 -5.60 13.25 -2.70
CA PRO A 48 -6.09 14.60 -2.93
C PRO A 48 -5.70 15.50 -1.75
N PRO A 49 -5.02 16.63 -1.98
CA PRO A 49 -4.84 17.65 -0.95
C PRO A 49 -6.13 18.45 -0.74
N ARG A 50 -6.15 19.28 0.32
CA ARG A 50 -7.27 20.22 0.56
C ARG A 50 -7.43 21.27 -0.54
N ILE A 51 -6.34 21.62 -1.21
CA ILE A 51 -6.29 22.52 -2.37
C ILE A 51 -6.06 21.65 -3.61
N ALA A 52 -6.40 22.15 -4.81
CA ALA A 52 -6.20 21.40 -6.05
C ALA A 52 -4.74 20.93 -6.21
N GLY A 53 -4.55 19.65 -6.52
CA GLY A 53 -3.24 19.04 -6.65
C GLY A 53 -3.27 17.51 -6.45
N SER A 54 -2.11 16.92 -6.20
CA SER A 54 -1.98 15.51 -5.84
C SER A 54 -0.71 15.24 -5.04
N GLY A 55 -0.81 14.36 -4.04
CA GLY A 55 0.30 13.63 -3.46
C GLY A 55 0.33 12.19 -3.99
N LEU A 56 1.19 11.37 -3.40
CA LEU A 56 1.31 9.95 -3.71
C LEU A 56 1.48 9.15 -2.42
N HIS A 57 0.75 8.05 -2.31
CA HIS A 57 0.97 7.03 -1.31
C HIS A 57 1.01 5.65 -2.01
N VAL A 58 2.06 4.89 -1.78
CA VAL A 58 2.20 3.52 -2.27
C VAL A 58 2.54 2.61 -1.10
N GLY A 59 1.90 1.46 -1.04
CA GLY A 59 2.18 0.47 -0.01
C GLY A 59 1.54 -0.87 -0.29
N ALA A 60 1.73 -1.81 0.64
CA ALA A 60 1.13 -3.13 0.58
C ALA A 60 -0.01 -3.25 1.60
N MET A 61 -1.07 -3.94 1.18
CA MET A 61 -2.19 -4.36 2.02
C MET A 61 -2.24 -5.88 2.07
N TRP A 62 -2.25 -6.45 3.27
CA TRP A 62 -2.45 -7.88 3.48
C TRP A 62 -3.94 -8.22 3.42
N LEU A 63 -4.30 -9.27 2.67
CA LEU A 63 -5.70 -9.68 2.47
C LEU A 63 -6.23 -10.64 3.56
N TRP A 64 -5.42 -10.99 4.56
CA TRP A 64 -5.91 -11.70 5.75
C TRP A 64 -6.58 -10.79 6.79
N HIS A 65 -6.59 -9.47 6.57
CA HIS A 65 -7.42 -8.56 7.33
C HIS A 65 -8.82 -8.51 6.74
N ASP A 66 -9.82 -8.87 7.53
CA ASP A 66 -11.24 -8.78 7.15
C ASP A 66 -11.72 -7.32 7.38
N VAL A 67 -11.42 -6.47 6.41
CA VAL A 67 -11.80 -5.05 6.44
C VAL A 67 -12.46 -4.64 5.11
N ASP A 68 -13.39 -3.73 5.17
CA ASP A 68 -14.17 -3.23 4.03
C ASP A 68 -13.53 -2.05 3.28
N HIS A 69 -12.35 -1.64 3.71
CA HIS A 69 -11.60 -0.51 3.14
C HIS A 69 -10.18 -0.91 2.74
N LEU A 70 -9.56 -0.11 1.88
CA LEU A 70 -8.14 -0.28 1.56
C LEU A 70 -7.27 0.33 2.67
N ALA A 71 -6.24 -0.40 3.05
CA ALA A 71 -5.27 -0.02 4.08
C ALA A 71 -3.84 -0.11 3.54
N PHE A 72 -2.92 0.56 4.23
CA PHE A 72 -1.49 0.48 3.98
C PHE A 72 -0.84 -0.17 5.20
N HIS A 73 -0.64 -1.50 5.16
CA HIS A 73 0.01 -2.24 6.25
C HIS A 73 1.54 -2.09 6.19
N VAL A 74 2.06 -1.84 4.99
CA VAL A 74 3.47 -1.50 4.76
C VAL A 74 3.53 -0.30 3.81
N ASP A 75 4.11 0.79 4.27
CA ASP A 75 4.40 1.94 3.41
C ASP A 75 5.65 1.66 2.56
N ALA A 76 5.56 1.88 1.24
CA ALA A 76 6.71 1.94 0.35
C ALA A 76 7.17 3.39 0.17
N VAL A 77 6.25 4.29 -0.16
CA VAL A 77 6.52 5.73 -0.27
C VAL A 77 5.28 6.55 0.06
N ARG A 78 5.52 7.70 0.69
CA ARG A 78 4.54 8.76 0.84
C ARG A 78 5.16 10.09 0.43
N VAL A 79 4.64 10.68 -0.65
CA VAL A 79 5.09 11.98 -1.18
C VAL A 79 4.04 13.03 -0.84
N GLY A 80 4.51 14.17 -0.37
CA GLY A 80 3.66 15.33 -0.09
C GLY A 80 2.94 15.85 -1.33
N SER A 81 1.95 16.72 -1.12
CA SER A 81 1.10 17.18 -2.22
C SER A 81 1.77 18.24 -3.06
N GLU A 82 1.82 17.98 -4.37
CA GLU A 82 2.14 18.96 -5.40
C GLU A 82 0.89 19.74 -5.78
N LEU A 83 0.97 21.06 -5.76
CA LEU A 83 -0.16 21.94 -6.02
C LEU A 83 -0.35 22.16 -7.52
N PHE A 84 -1.61 22.12 -7.95
CA PHE A 84 -2.01 22.50 -9.30
C PHE A 84 -2.16 24.02 -9.40
N ARG A 85 -1.46 24.62 -10.36
CA ARG A 85 -1.61 26.04 -10.73
C ARG A 85 -2.06 26.16 -12.18
N THR A 86 -1.35 25.47 -13.09
CA THR A 86 -1.68 25.37 -14.51
C THR A 86 -1.45 23.95 -15.00
N GLU A 87 -2.03 23.56 -16.13
CA GLU A 87 -1.83 22.27 -16.74
C GLU A 87 -0.36 22.04 -17.12
N ASP A 88 0.28 23.05 -17.70
CA ASP A 88 1.70 22.97 -18.12
C ASP A 88 2.65 22.74 -16.94
N GLN A 89 2.38 23.41 -15.81
CA GLN A 89 3.16 23.24 -14.59
C GLN A 89 2.91 21.86 -13.96
N PHE A 90 1.67 21.39 -13.94
CA PHE A 90 1.29 20.21 -13.19
C PHE A 90 1.53 18.89 -13.95
N THR A 91 1.50 18.92 -15.29
CA THR A 91 1.70 17.71 -16.10
C THR A 91 3.04 17.00 -15.82
N PRO A 92 4.21 17.68 -15.83
CA PRO A 92 5.48 17.02 -15.51
C PRO A 92 5.53 16.48 -14.05
N LEU A 93 4.90 17.15 -13.11
CA LEU A 93 4.80 16.66 -11.71
C LEU A 93 3.96 15.39 -11.61
N ALA A 94 2.84 15.33 -12.31
CA ALA A 94 1.99 14.15 -12.37
C ALA A 94 2.71 12.94 -13.01
N LEU A 95 3.48 13.17 -14.05
CA LEU A 95 4.33 12.14 -14.67
C LEU A 95 5.41 11.64 -13.70
N GLU A 96 6.03 12.54 -12.94
CA GLU A 96 7.02 12.17 -11.95
C GLU A 96 6.42 11.35 -10.82
N LEU A 97 5.28 11.77 -10.23
CA LEU A 97 4.56 11.00 -9.22
C LEU A 97 4.18 9.60 -9.74
N SER A 98 3.78 9.51 -11.00
CA SER A 98 3.39 8.23 -11.61
C SER A 98 4.59 7.30 -11.85
N ARG A 99 5.77 7.84 -12.23
CA ARG A 99 7.01 7.08 -12.34
C ARG A 99 7.49 6.58 -10.97
N GLN A 100 7.41 7.42 -9.94
CA GLN A 100 7.71 7.02 -8.56
C GLN A 100 6.76 5.92 -8.08
N ALA A 101 5.46 6.01 -8.39
CA ALA A 101 4.51 4.95 -8.09
C ALA A 101 4.92 3.63 -8.75
N ALA A 102 5.23 3.63 -10.04
CA ALA A 102 5.66 2.44 -10.79
C ALA A 102 6.93 1.81 -10.19
N ALA A 103 7.94 2.61 -9.87
CA ALA A 103 9.18 2.14 -9.26
C ALA A 103 8.93 1.50 -7.88
N ASN A 104 8.08 2.11 -7.04
CA ASN A 104 7.76 1.58 -5.72
C ASN A 104 6.89 0.30 -5.77
N VAL A 105 5.99 0.18 -6.74
CA VAL A 105 5.26 -1.07 -7.00
C VAL A 105 6.23 -2.19 -7.37
N THR A 106 7.17 -1.93 -8.27
CA THR A 106 8.21 -2.91 -8.64
C THR A 106 9.04 -3.33 -7.42
N ALA A 107 9.47 -2.38 -6.60
CA ALA A 107 10.21 -2.67 -5.37
C ALA A 107 9.39 -3.51 -4.35
N LEU A 108 8.07 -3.28 -4.25
CA LEU A 108 7.19 -4.12 -3.41
C LEU A 108 7.10 -5.56 -3.94
N ARG A 109 7.00 -5.75 -5.26
CA ARG A 109 6.98 -7.08 -5.89
C ARG A 109 8.30 -7.84 -5.64
N GLU A 110 9.42 -7.14 -5.75
CA GLU A 110 10.75 -7.72 -5.44
C GLU A 110 10.91 -8.05 -3.96
N LYS A 111 10.32 -7.24 -3.09
CA LYS A 111 10.37 -7.43 -1.63
C LYS A 111 9.47 -8.58 -1.16
N PHE A 112 8.33 -8.78 -1.81
CA PHE A 112 7.29 -9.74 -1.40
C PHE A 112 6.90 -10.70 -2.53
N PRO A 113 7.87 -11.44 -3.11
CA PRO A 113 7.58 -12.35 -4.22
C PRO A 113 6.80 -13.59 -3.77
N ALA A 114 6.92 -13.99 -2.48
CA ALA A 114 6.24 -15.14 -1.92
C ALA A 114 5.93 -14.96 -0.42
N LEU A 115 5.02 -15.78 0.11
CA LEU A 115 4.63 -15.78 1.52
C LEU A 115 5.82 -15.93 2.51
N PRO A 116 6.84 -16.81 2.26
CA PRO A 116 8.00 -16.90 3.13
C PRO A 116 8.80 -15.58 3.24
N ASP A 117 8.82 -14.77 2.19
CA ASP A 117 9.51 -13.47 2.22
C ASP A 117 8.77 -12.47 3.10
N VAL A 118 7.43 -12.48 3.06
CA VAL A 118 6.60 -11.67 3.96
C VAL A 118 6.74 -12.15 5.40
N ALA A 119 6.70 -13.45 5.65
CA ALA A 119 6.91 -14.02 6.98
C ALA A 119 8.25 -13.57 7.55
N ARG A 120 9.34 -13.72 6.79
CA ARG A 120 10.68 -13.26 7.17
C ARG A 120 10.70 -11.76 7.47
N TYR A 121 10.07 -10.95 6.62
CA TYR A 121 9.99 -9.49 6.81
C TYR A 121 9.23 -9.12 8.08
N LEU A 122 8.05 -9.70 8.31
CA LEU A 122 7.19 -9.36 9.45
C LEU A 122 7.78 -9.87 10.78
N THR A 123 8.29 -11.13 10.81
CA THR A 123 8.86 -11.73 12.02
C THR A 123 10.21 -11.15 12.42
N SER A 124 10.97 -10.57 11.48
CA SER A 124 12.24 -9.88 11.78
C SER A 124 12.06 -8.49 12.38
N ARG A 125 10.85 -7.92 12.34
CA ARG A 125 10.59 -6.59 12.88
C ARG A 125 10.35 -6.67 14.38
N PRO A 126 10.80 -5.66 15.15
CA PRO A 126 10.44 -5.59 16.55
C PRO A 126 8.92 -5.41 16.69
N VAL A 127 8.29 -6.25 17.51
CA VAL A 127 6.89 -6.08 17.89
C VAL A 127 6.80 -4.88 18.83
N ARG A 128 6.05 -3.88 18.41
CA ARG A 128 5.83 -2.67 19.22
C ARG A 128 4.86 -2.99 20.35
N ARG A 129 5.24 -2.65 21.57
CA ARG A 129 4.38 -2.87 22.74
C ARG A 129 3.03 -2.14 22.57
N GLY A 130 1.93 -2.86 22.77
CA GLY A 130 0.57 -2.32 22.63
C GLY A 130 0.09 -2.22 21.17
N PHE A 131 0.85 -2.74 20.22
CA PHE A 131 0.44 -2.86 18.82
C PHE A 131 0.10 -4.30 18.49
N PHE A 132 -1.13 -4.69 18.76
CA PHE A 132 -1.69 -6.01 18.47
C PHE A 132 -1.36 -6.51 17.05
N TRP A 133 -1.52 -5.65 16.06
CA TRP A 133 -1.36 -6.01 14.64
C TRP A 133 0.05 -6.45 14.26
N ASP A 134 1.10 -5.94 14.91
CA ASP A 134 2.47 -6.35 14.60
C ASP A 134 2.70 -7.85 14.88
N GLY A 135 2.20 -8.34 16.01
CA GLY A 135 2.30 -9.76 16.37
C GLY A 135 1.30 -10.62 15.61
N PHE A 136 0.08 -10.12 15.40
CA PHE A 136 -0.95 -10.81 14.65
C PHE A 136 -0.52 -11.06 13.19
N ASP A 137 -0.05 -10.03 12.48
CA ASP A 137 0.44 -10.14 11.11
C ASP A 137 1.64 -11.10 11.00
N SER A 138 2.57 -11.03 11.97
CA SER A 138 3.71 -11.95 12.04
C SER A 138 3.26 -13.40 12.20
N GLY A 139 2.29 -13.65 13.08
CA GLY A 139 1.73 -14.98 13.31
C GLY A 139 1.01 -15.54 12.08
N ILE A 140 0.14 -14.74 11.45
CA ILE A 140 -0.56 -15.17 10.23
C ILE A 140 0.44 -15.45 9.10
N ALA A 141 1.41 -14.57 8.87
CA ALA A 141 2.40 -14.77 7.82
C ALA A 141 3.26 -16.01 8.05
N ALA A 142 3.67 -16.29 9.30
CA ALA A 142 4.41 -17.50 9.66
C ALA A 142 3.58 -18.76 9.40
N ALA A 143 2.29 -18.77 9.82
CA ALA A 143 1.39 -19.89 9.59
C ALA A 143 1.20 -20.17 8.08
N LEU A 144 0.95 -19.14 7.29
CA LEU A 144 0.76 -19.25 5.84
C LEU A 144 2.06 -19.66 5.12
N ALA A 145 3.22 -19.32 5.67
CA ALA A 145 4.52 -19.77 5.17
C ALA A 145 4.90 -21.20 5.60
N GLY A 146 4.06 -21.87 6.40
CA GLY A 146 4.26 -23.26 6.82
C GLY A 146 5.07 -23.42 8.11
N ASP A 147 5.19 -22.39 8.93
CA ASP A 147 5.83 -22.42 10.26
C ASP A 147 4.80 -22.23 11.39
N PRO A 148 4.06 -23.30 11.77
CA PRO A 148 3.02 -23.22 12.78
C PRO A 148 3.56 -22.97 14.20
N ASP A 149 4.78 -23.34 14.49
CA ASP A 149 5.37 -23.15 15.83
C ASP A 149 5.72 -21.67 16.01
N LEU A 150 6.38 -21.05 15.04
CA LEU A 150 6.63 -19.60 15.05
C LEU A 150 5.33 -18.81 15.08
N ALA A 151 4.31 -19.23 14.35
CA ALA A 151 2.99 -18.61 14.37
C ALA A 151 2.38 -18.64 15.78
N ARG A 152 2.43 -19.80 16.46
CA ARG A 152 1.94 -19.98 17.83
C ARG A 152 2.65 -19.04 18.81
N ASP A 153 3.96 -18.94 18.71
CA ASP A 153 4.77 -18.06 19.57
C ASP A 153 4.35 -16.59 19.43
N HIS A 154 4.09 -16.14 18.21
CA HIS A 154 3.60 -14.79 17.97
C HIS A 154 2.19 -14.56 18.53
N PHE A 155 1.24 -15.48 18.32
CA PHE A 155 -0.11 -15.36 18.87
C PHE A 155 -0.16 -15.42 20.39
N GLU A 156 0.62 -16.30 21.03
CA GLU A 156 0.72 -16.35 22.49
C GLU A 156 1.31 -15.07 23.08
N ARG A 157 2.27 -14.45 22.39
CA ARG A 157 2.79 -13.14 22.80
C ARG A 157 1.71 -12.09 22.76
N VAL A 158 0.97 -11.99 21.65
CA VAL A 158 -0.14 -11.05 21.49
C VAL A 158 -1.17 -11.21 22.61
N LEU A 159 -1.60 -12.44 22.87
CA LEU A 159 -2.58 -12.74 23.92
C LEU A 159 -2.08 -12.37 25.32
N ARG A 160 -0.79 -12.59 25.61
CA ARG A 160 -0.18 -12.18 26.89
C ARG A 160 -0.12 -10.66 27.06
N GLU A 161 0.19 -9.94 25.98
CA GLU A 161 0.29 -8.48 26.02
C GLU A 161 -1.08 -7.83 26.14
N ASP A 162 -2.10 -8.37 25.47
CA ASP A 162 -3.48 -7.88 25.51
C ASP A 162 -4.12 -8.14 26.88
N ALA A 163 -3.84 -9.28 27.51
CA ALA A 163 -4.30 -9.62 28.86
C ALA A 163 -3.67 -8.72 29.95
N LEU A 164 -2.59 -8.02 29.66
CA LEU A 164 -1.91 -7.08 30.57
C LEU A 164 -2.23 -5.61 30.26
N ALA A 165 -3.06 -5.35 29.23
CA ALA A 165 -3.54 -4.01 28.94
C ALA A 165 -4.57 -3.58 30.02
N PRO A 166 -4.45 -2.40 30.64
CA PRO A 166 -5.34 -1.93 31.70
C PRO A 166 -6.75 -1.59 31.18
#